data_a176d8a9322c5498c2770a701b57765f
#
_entry.id   a176d8a9322c5498c2770a701b57765f
#
_cell.length_a   1.000
_cell.length_b   1.000
_cell.length_c   1.000
_cell.angle_alpha   90.00
_cell.angle_beta   90.00
_cell.angle_gamma   90.00
#
_symmetry.space_group_name_H-M   'P 1'
#
loop_
_entity.id
_entity.type
_entity.pdbx_description
1 polymer ?
#
loop_
_entity_poly.entity_id
_entity_poly.type
_entity_poly.pdbx_seq_one_letter_code
_entity_poly.pdbx_strand_id
1 'polypeptide(L)'
;MLLSPKQHEFVLNANRRWNFKGGATRSGKTYLVKTLARLLKVPLAITDATSLTEAGYIGDEIESVVSKLLQAADNDVEKAERGIIFIDEIDKIAKKKETRSRDVSGESVQQGMLKLLEGSDIEVPVGATSKNAMVPQVTVNTRNILFICGGAFPDLENIIKARLNKQSSIGFNSDLKDKYDNDKNILSKVELEDLREFGMIPEFLGRLPIVFSLEGLTEDMLVKIMKEPKNAILKQYQKLLELDEVKLEFDDDALRQIAKKAMEKDTGARALRSIIEEYMLDIMYEIPKDDNIGSVTITADYIEKKGTPLIMMRGQERLPMNNAEA
;
A
#
# COMPACT_ATOMS: atom_id res chain seq x y z
N MET A 1 15.90 1.81 9.16
CA MET A 1 14.69 2.63 9.00
C MET A 1 14.15 2.86 10.39
N LEU A 2 14.27 4.06 10.92
CA LEU A 2 13.71 4.42 12.23
C LEU A 2 12.22 4.65 12.02
N LEU A 3 11.40 3.91 12.75
CA LEU A 3 9.97 4.13 12.80
C LEU A 3 9.69 5.49 13.46
N SER A 4 8.73 6.26 12.96
CA SER A 4 8.28 7.46 13.65
C SER A 4 7.71 7.09 15.03
N PRO A 5 7.63 8.03 16.01
CA PRO A 5 7.04 7.73 17.33
C PRO A 5 5.65 7.10 17.26
N LYS A 6 4.82 7.52 16.29
CA LYS A 6 3.50 6.91 16.03
C LYS A 6 3.59 5.48 15.48
N GLN A 7 4.64 5.17 14.72
CA GLN A 7 4.90 3.82 14.22
C GLN A 7 5.46 2.90 15.33
N HIS A 8 6.19 3.45 16.29
CA HIS A 8 6.68 2.73 17.47
C HIS A 8 5.53 2.35 18.42
N GLU A 9 4.61 3.26 18.67
CA GLU A 9 3.41 3.00 19.48
C GLU A 9 2.50 1.96 18.82
N PHE A 10 2.51 1.93 17.50
CA PHE A 10 1.88 0.92 16.66
C PHE A 10 2.39 -0.51 16.94
N VAL A 11 3.70 -0.69 17.01
CA VAL A 11 4.34 -2.01 17.22
C VAL A 11 4.15 -2.51 18.66
N LEU A 12 4.11 -1.61 19.64
CA LEU A 12 3.97 -1.96 21.07
C LEU A 12 2.54 -2.41 21.45
N ASN A 13 1.52 -2.08 20.64
CA ASN A 13 0.13 -2.45 20.86
C ASN A 13 -0.34 -3.63 19.99
N ALA A 14 0.53 -4.60 19.72
CA ALA A 14 0.30 -5.73 18.80
C ALA A 14 -0.90 -6.64 19.13
N ASN A 15 -1.56 -6.46 20.26
CA ASN A 15 -2.80 -7.18 20.63
C ASN A 15 -4.07 -6.46 20.16
N ARG A 16 -3.98 -5.44 19.29
CA ARG A 16 -5.12 -4.66 18.80
C ARG A 16 -5.30 -4.83 17.31
N ARG A 17 -6.55 -4.99 16.88
CA ARG A 17 -6.97 -5.08 15.47
C ARG A 17 -7.04 -3.70 14.85
N TRP A 18 -6.58 -3.56 13.60
CA TRP A 18 -6.32 -2.25 13.01
C TRP A 18 -6.98 -2.10 11.64
N ASN A 19 -7.53 -0.91 11.37
CA ASN A 19 -8.01 -0.50 10.06
C ASN A 19 -7.05 0.50 9.41
N PHE A 20 -6.57 0.20 8.20
CA PHE A 20 -5.93 1.17 7.35
C PHE A 20 -6.99 1.83 6.47
N LYS A 21 -7.13 3.13 6.58
CA LYS A 21 -7.83 3.94 5.60
C LYS A 21 -6.82 4.67 4.76
N GLY A 22 -6.86 4.45 3.49
CA GLY A 22 -6.04 5.20 2.57
C GLY A 22 -6.82 6.39 2.05
N GLY A 23 -6.20 7.57 2.06
CA GLY A 23 -6.31 8.45 0.93
C GLY A 23 -5.78 7.73 -0.30
N ALA A 24 -5.91 8.32 -1.48
CA ALA A 24 -5.60 7.80 -2.82
C ALA A 24 -5.10 6.35 -2.90
N THR A 25 -5.62 5.58 -3.77
CA THR A 25 -5.53 4.12 -3.96
C THR A 25 -4.10 3.50 -3.91
N ARG A 26 -3.04 4.28 -3.67
CA ARG A 26 -1.64 3.90 -3.92
C ARG A 26 -0.62 4.44 -2.92
N SER A 27 -1.06 4.64 -1.68
CA SER A 27 -0.26 5.20 -0.57
C SER A 27 0.77 4.22 0.05
N GLY A 28 0.99 3.05 -0.56
CA GLY A 28 1.96 2.07 -0.05
C GLY A 28 1.47 1.19 1.10
N LYS A 29 0.15 1.05 1.31
CA LYS A 29 -0.47 0.21 2.36
C LYS A 29 0.12 -1.19 2.45
N THR A 30 0.12 -1.91 1.35
CA THR A 30 0.64 -3.29 1.27
C THR A 30 2.14 -3.35 1.59
N TYR A 31 2.94 -2.36 1.16
CA TYR A 31 4.36 -2.28 1.48
C TYR A 31 4.61 -2.05 2.96
N LEU A 32 3.81 -1.18 3.59
CA LEU A 32 3.87 -0.92 5.03
C LEU A 32 3.61 -2.20 5.83
N VAL A 33 2.56 -2.94 5.49
CA VAL A 33 2.22 -4.20 6.17
C VAL A 33 3.30 -5.28 5.96
N LYS A 34 3.82 -5.43 4.74
CA LYS A 34 4.96 -6.33 4.47
C LYS A 34 6.19 -5.96 5.29
N THR A 35 6.46 -4.67 5.44
CA THR A 35 7.58 -4.18 6.24
C THR A 35 7.36 -4.47 7.72
N LEU A 36 6.13 -4.26 8.22
CA LEU A 36 5.75 -4.57 9.60
C LEU A 36 5.92 -6.05 9.91
N ALA A 37 5.37 -6.95 9.07
CA ALA A 37 5.50 -8.39 9.25
C ALA A 37 6.97 -8.84 9.28
N ARG A 38 7.80 -8.26 8.40
CA ARG A 38 9.25 -8.55 8.39
C ARG A 38 9.96 -8.07 9.65
N LEU A 39 9.61 -6.88 10.16
CA LEU A 39 10.19 -6.34 11.40
C LEU A 39 9.80 -7.18 12.62
N LEU A 40 8.54 -7.61 12.68
CA LEU A 40 8.03 -8.47 13.75
C LEU A 40 8.46 -9.94 13.59
N LYS A 41 8.99 -10.31 12.41
CA LYS A 41 9.36 -11.70 12.05
C LYS A 41 8.20 -12.67 12.21
N VAL A 42 7.00 -12.26 11.76
CA VAL A 42 5.78 -13.08 11.81
C VAL A 42 5.28 -13.39 10.40
N PRO A 43 4.55 -14.50 10.20
CA PRO A 43 3.94 -14.82 8.93
C PRO A 43 2.89 -13.78 8.54
N LEU A 44 2.73 -13.56 7.23
CA LEU A 44 1.80 -12.60 6.67
C LEU A 44 0.97 -13.24 5.57
N ALA A 45 -0.34 -13.21 5.70
CA ALA A 45 -1.27 -13.47 4.61
C ALA A 45 -1.82 -12.15 4.07
N ILE A 46 -1.91 -12.04 2.74
CA ILE A 46 -2.51 -10.90 2.04
C ILE A 46 -3.65 -11.44 1.20
N THR A 47 -4.82 -10.83 1.32
CA THR A 47 -5.99 -11.17 0.52
C THR A 47 -6.71 -9.89 0.09
N ASP A 48 -7.51 -10.01 -0.97
CA ASP A 48 -8.39 -8.95 -1.46
C ASP A 48 -9.81 -9.26 -0.99
N ALA A 49 -10.49 -8.26 -0.41
CA ALA A 49 -11.85 -8.43 0.09
C ALA A 49 -12.84 -8.82 -1.02
N THR A 50 -12.56 -8.42 -2.27
CA THR A 50 -13.42 -8.74 -3.43
C THR A 50 -13.34 -10.20 -3.86
N SER A 51 -12.26 -10.90 -3.49
CA SER A 51 -12.10 -12.34 -3.75
C SER A 51 -12.83 -13.21 -2.73
N LEU A 52 -13.22 -12.63 -1.60
CA LEU A 52 -13.86 -13.37 -0.51
C LEU A 52 -15.36 -13.47 -0.73
N THR A 53 -15.89 -14.66 -0.52
CA THR A 53 -17.32 -14.96 -0.60
C THR A 53 -17.79 -15.76 0.61
N GLU A 54 -19.09 -15.68 0.89
CA GLU A 54 -19.69 -16.56 1.86
C GLU A 54 -19.69 -18.02 1.36
N ALA A 55 -19.59 -18.98 2.26
CA ALA A 55 -19.53 -20.41 1.96
C ALA A 55 -20.68 -20.84 1.00
N GLY A 56 -20.32 -21.51 -0.09
CA GLY A 56 -21.26 -22.01 -1.09
C GLY A 56 -21.45 -21.13 -2.34
N TYR A 57 -20.78 -19.98 -2.44
CA TYR A 57 -20.73 -19.16 -3.66
C TYR A 57 -19.37 -19.29 -4.37
N ILE A 58 -19.32 -18.83 -5.63
CA ILE A 58 -18.09 -18.85 -6.43
C ILE A 58 -17.11 -17.79 -5.89
N GLY A 59 -15.98 -18.23 -5.37
CA GLY A 59 -14.91 -17.38 -4.80
C GLY A 59 -14.17 -18.10 -3.67
N ASP A 60 -13.19 -17.42 -3.09
CA ASP A 60 -12.45 -17.91 -1.92
C ASP A 60 -13.34 -17.85 -0.69
N GLU A 61 -13.51 -18.95 0.02
CA GLU A 61 -14.19 -18.90 1.33
C GLU A 61 -13.40 -18.02 2.31
N ILE A 62 -14.12 -17.34 3.21
CA ILE A 62 -13.52 -16.40 4.17
C ILE A 62 -12.44 -17.09 5.02
N GLU A 63 -12.62 -18.35 5.39
CA GLU A 63 -11.64 -19.15 6.14
C GLU A 63 -10.37 -19.47 5.33
N SER A 64 -10.40 -19.41 4.01
CA SER A 64 -9.21 -19.61 3.15
C SER A 64 -8.07 -18.64 3.48
N VAL A 65 -8.42 -17.47 4.04
CA VAL A 65 -7.42 -16.47 4.48
C VAL A 65 -6.54 -17.03 5.59
N VAL A 66 -7.12 -17.83 6.51
CA VAL A 66 -6.38 -18.50 7.58
C VAL A 66 -5.50 -19.61 7.00
N SER A 67 -5.98 -20.34 5.98
CA SER A 67 -5.17 -21.33 5.27
C SER A 67 -3.94 -20.68 4.59
N LYS A 68 -4.12 -19.51 3.97
CA LYS A 68 -3.00 -18.73 3.39
C LYS A 68 -1.99 -18.33 4.47
N LEU A 69 -2.46 -17.96 5.68
CA LEU A 69 -1.58 -17.61 6.78
C LEU A 69 -0.82 -18.83 7.31
N LEU A 70 -1.50 -19.99 7.43
CA LEU A 70 -0.87 -21.24 7.84
C LEU A 70 0.23 -21.66 6.85
N GLN A 71 -0.01 -21.55 5.55
CA GLN A 71 1.00 -21.79 4.52
C GLN A 71 2.19 -20.83 4.65
N ALA A 72 1.93 -19.54 4.89
CA ALA A 72 2.99 -18.53 5.11
C ALA A 72 3.78 -18.79 6.41
N ALA A 73 3.25 -19.59 7.32
CA ALA A 73 3.89 -20.03 8.55
C ALA A 73 4.57 -21.41 8.41
N ASP A 74 4.77 -21.91 7.19
CA ASP A 74 5.32 -23.24 6.91
C ASP A 74 4.50 -24.38 7.58
N ASN A 75 3.17 -24.20 7.67
CA ASN A 75 2.20 -25.08 8.33
C ASN A 75 2.41 -25.23 9.85
N ASP A 76 3.11 -24.30 10.47
CA ASP A 76 3.27 -24.21 11.93
C ASP A 76 2.11 -23.40 12.53
N VAL A 77 1.21 -24.08 13.25
CA VAL A 77 0.01 -23.48 13.85
C VAL A 77 0.36 -22.39 14.85
N GLU A 78 1.34 -22.61 15.73
CA GLU A 78 1.71 -21.63 16.76
C GLU A 78 2.26 -20.33 16.15
N LYS A 79 3.01 -20.44 15.04
CA LYS A 79 3.46 -19.25 14.29
C LYS A 79 2.31 -18.57 13.57
N ALA A 80 1.40 -19.33 12.96
CA ALA A 80 0.24 -18.78 12.26
C ALA A 80 -0.65 -17.98 13.22
N GLU A 81 -0.91 -18.47 14.43
CA GLU A 81 -1.71 -17.81 15.45
C GLU A 81 -1.14 -16.46 15.93
N ARG A 82 0.13 -16.19 15.68
CA ARG A 82 0.81 -14.91 15.96
C ARG A 82 1.07 -14.08 14.71
N GLY A 83 0.49 -14.47 13.60
CA GLY A 83 0.69 -13.85 12.29
C GLY A 83 -0.15 -12.60 12.07
N ILE A 84 -0.01 -12.08 10.85
CA ILE A 84 -0.76 -10.91 10.37
C ILE A 84 -1.60 -11.34 9.16
N ILE A 85 -2.87 -10.97 9.16
CA ILE A 85 -3.76 -11.05 8.00
C ILE A 85 -4.04 -9.62 7.52
N PHE A 86 -3.66 -9.32 6.28
CA PHE A 86 -3.97 -8.07 5.62
C PHE A 86 -5.05 -8.28 4.56
N ILE A 87 -6.18 -7.59 4.74
CA ILE A 87 -7.31 -7.61 3.81
C ILE A 87 -7.33 -6.27 3.09
N ASP A 88 -6.99 -6.28 1.79
CA ASP A 88 -7.02 -5.06 0.96
C ASP A 88 -8.40 -4.88 0.31
N GLU A 89 -8.65 -3.68 -0.21
CA GLU A 89 -9.90 -3.30 -0.90
C GLU A 89 -11.18 -3.49 -0.08
N ILE A 90 -11.10 -3.32 1.24
CA ILE A 90 -12.24 -3.51 2.15
C ILE A 90 -13.42 -2.57 1.84
N ASP A 91 -13.17 -1.43 1.20
CA ASP A 91 -14.19 -0.49 0.75
C ASP A 91 -15.11 -1.06 -0.34
N LYS A 92 -14.68 -2.09 -1.04
CA LYS A 92 -15.45 -2.74 -2.11
C LYS A 92 -16.59 -3.61 -1.59
N ILE A 93 -16.49 -4.06 -0.34
CA ILE A 93 -17.56 -4.83 0.33
C ILE A 93 -18.46 -3.94 1.20
N ALA A 94 -18.37 -2.61 1.06
CA ALA A 94 -19.32 -1.70 1.68
C ALA A 94 -20.72 -1.84 1.05
N LYS A 95 -21.76 -1.78 1.88
CA LYS A 95 -23.16 -1.85 1.44
C LYS A 95 -23.49 -0.67 0.53
N LYS A 96 -23.97 -0.93 -0.69
CA LYS A 96 -24.41 0.10 -1.63
C LYS A 96 -25.82 0.59 -1.27
N LYS A 97 -26.01 1.92 -1.22
CA LYS A 97 -27.28 2.56 -0.81
C LYS A 97 -28.48 2.28 -1.73
N GLU A 98 -28.27 1.79 -2.97
CA GLU A 98 -29.31 1.75 -4.01
C GLU A 98 -29.77 0.35 -4.47
N THR A 99 -29.28 -0.74 -3.89
CA THR A 99 -29.70 -2.08 -4.32
C THR A 99 -30.97 -2.54 -3.60
N ARG A 100 -32.10 -2.59 -4.34
CA ARG A 100 -33.36 -3.24 -3.89
C ARG A 100 -33.26 -4.77 -3.78
N SER A 101 -32.23 -5.40 -4.26
CA SER A 101 -31.93 -6.82 -4.11
C SER A 101 -30.96 -7.04 -2.94
N ARG A 102 -31.09 -8.17 -2.23
CA ARG A 102 -30.18 -8.61 -1.21
C ARG A 102 -28.75 -8.53 -1.77
N ASP A 103 -27.93 -7.63 -1.22
CA ASP A 103 -26.52 -7.51 -1.61
C ASP A 103 -25.76 -8.70 -1.02
N VAL A 104 -25.72 -9.79 -1.78
CA VAL A 104 -25.14 -11.07 -1.37
C VAL A 104 -23.61 -10.98 -1.28
N SER A 105 -23.01 -9.92 -1.87
CA SER A 105 -21.56 -9.82 -1.99
C SER A 105 -20.89 -8.90 -0.95
N GLY A 106 -21.58 -7.91 -0.43
CA GLY A 106 -20.97 -6.91 0.44
C GLY A 106 -21.23 -7.15 1.93
N GLU A 107 -22.47 -7.02 2.36
CA GLU A 107 -22.84 -7.14 3.77
C GLU A 107 -22.59 -8.55 4.34
N SER A 108 -22.90 -9.60 3.54
CA SER A 108 -22.70 -10.99 3.97
C SER A 108 -21.20 -11.33 4.18
N VAL A 109 -20.30 -10.78 3.34
CA VAL A 109 -18.85 -10.96 3.52
C VAL A 109 -18.38 -10.24 4.79
N GLN A 110 -18.88 -9.03 5.07
CA GLN A 110 -18.56 -8.34 6.33
C GLN A 110 -19.03 -9.16 7.54
N GLN A 111 -20.25 -9.72 7.50
CA GLN A 111 -20.78 -10.58 8.56
C GLN A 111 -19.98 -11.88 8.73
N GLY A 112 -19.64 -12.54 7.61
CA GLY A 112 -18.82 -13.76 7.65
C GLY A 112 -17.42 -13.53 8.25
N MET A 113 -16.81 -12.37 7.99
CA MET A 113 -15.53 -12.02 8.59
C MET A 113 -15.60 -11.76 10.10
N LEU A 114 -16.78 -11.47 10.67
CA LEU A 114 -16.91 -11.26 12.11
C LEU A 114 -16.44 -12.49 12.90
N LYS A 115 -16.73 -13.69 12.42
CA LYS A 115 -16.28 -14.94 13.06
C LYS A 115 -14.75 -14.99 13.24
N LEU A 116 -14.00 -14.58 12.20
CA LEU A 116 -12.54 -14.50 12.28
C LEU A 116 -12.07 -13.40 13.23
N LEU A 117 -12.73 -12.25 13.17
CA LEU A 117 -12.39 -11.09 13.99
C LEU A 117 -12.76 -11.27 15.47
N GLU A 118 -13.70 -12.14 15.80
CA GLU A 118 -14.09 -12.44 17.19
C GLU A 118 -13.11 -13.33 17.94
N GLY A 119 -12.25 -14.04 17.21
CA GLY A 119 -11.28 -14.96 17.79
C GLY A 119 -11.89 -16.35 17.98
N SER A 120 -12.05 -17.04 16.87
CA SER A 120 -12.64 -18.39 16.79
C SER A 120 -11.59 -19.43 16.42
N ASP A 121 -11.89 -20.69 16.73
CA ASP A 121 -11.16 -21.85 16.24
C ASP A 121 -11.65 -22.17 14.82
N ILE A 122 -10.73 -22.16 13.87
CA ILE A 122 -11.01 -22.37 12.45
C ILE A 122 -10.27 -23.61 11.98
N GLU A 123 -11.02 -24.57 11.43
CA GLU A 123 -10.44 -25.75 10.79
C GLU A 123 -9.99 -25.41 9.38
N VAL A 124 -8.72 -25.64 9.09
CA VAL A 124 -8.10 -25.35 7.82
C VAL A 124 -7.26 -26.53 7.32
N PRO A 125 -7.22 -26.77 5.98
CA PRO A 125 -6.44 -27.85 5.40
C PRO A 125 -4.95 -27.53 5.44
N VAL A 126 -4.13 -28.52 5.76
CA VAL A 126 -2.68 -28.41 5.78
C VAL A 126 -2.13 -28.54 4.36
N GLY A 127 -1.38 -27.53 3.89
CA GLY A 127 -0.77 -27.54 2.56
C GLY A 127 -1.74 -27.30 1.38
N ALA A 128 -3.00 -26.98 1.67
CA ALA A 128 -4.00 -26.62 0.65
C ALA A 128 -4.79 -25.37 1.06
N THR A 129 -5.44 -24.72 0.08
CA THR A 129 -6.29 -23.56 0.35
C THR A 129 -7.78 -23.89 0.32
N SER A 130 -8.16 -25.05 -0.19
CA SER A 130 -9.55 -25.48 -0.31
C SER A 130 -9.90 -26.58 0.68
N LYS A 131 -11.02 -26.42 1.39
CA LYS A 131 -11.57 -27.42 2.33
C LYS A 131 -11.94 -28.76 1.67
N ASN A 132 -12.16 -28.74 0.34
CA ASN A 132 -12.50 -29.95 -0.41
C ASN A 132 -11.27 -30.83 -0.74
N ALA A 133 -10.07 -30.41 -0.38
CA ALA A 133 -8.87 -31.23 -0.54
C ALA A 133 -8.90 -32.38 0.48
N MET A 134 -8.65 -33.61 0.04
CA MET A 134 -8.46 -34.78 0.91
C MET A 134 -7.10 -34.70 1.62
N VAL A 135 -6.93 -33.68 2.47
CA VAL A 135 -5.71 -33.42 3.24
C VAL A 135 -6.07 -33.33 4.72
N PRO A 136 -5.12 -33.59 5.63
CA PRO A 136 -5.34 -33.38 7.05
C PRO A 136 -5.77 -31.96 7.35
N GLN A 137 -6.70 -31.79 8.29
CA GLN A 137 -7.12 -30.49 8.78
C GLN A 137 -6.49 -30.22 10.14
N VAL A 138 -6.20 -28.95 10.40
CA VAL A 138 -5.74 -28.48 11.71
C VAL A 138 -6.59 -27.30 12.14
N THR A 139 -6.72 -27.15 13.46
CA THR A 139 -7.43 -26.02 14.04
C THR A 139 -6.45 -24.87 14.31
N VAL A 140 -6.79 -23.68 13.85
CA VAL A 140 -6.04 -22.45 14.10
C VAL A 140 -6.92 -21.47 14.87
N ASN A 141 -6.46 -20.99 16.02
CA ASN A 141 -7.18 -19.99 16.80
C ASN A 141 -6.84 -18.57 16.33
N THR A 142 -7.85 -17.82 15.93
CA THR A 142 -7.66 -16.47 15.35
C THR A 142 -7.52 -15.34 16.37
N ARG A 143 -7.59 -15.65 17.67
CA ARG A 143 -7.65 -14.67 18.76
C ARG A 143 -6.44 -13.74 18.80
N ASN A 144 -5.25 -14.26 18.55
CA ASN A 144 -3.99 -13.52 18.61
C ASN A 144 -3.49 -13.09 17.22
N ILE A 145 -4.21 -13.39 16.14
CA ILE A 145 -3.89 -12.94 14.80
C ILE A 145 -4.19 -11.44 14.68
N LEU A 146 -3.24 -10.69 14.17
CA LEU A 146 -3.42 -9.26 13.87
C LEU A 146 -4.13 -9.10 12.52
N PHE A 147 -5.34 -8.58 12.55
CA PHE A 147 -6.08 -8.22 11.35
C PHE A 147 -5.87 -6.76 11.00
N ILE A 148 -5.49 -6.51 9.75
CA ILE A 148 -5.31 -5.17 9.19
C ILE A 148 -6.17 -5.09 7.93
N CYS A 149 -7.11 -4.14 7.89
CA CYS A 149 -7.95 -3.91 6.73
C CYS A 149 -7.55 -2.62 6.02
N GLY A 150 -7.39 -2.67 4.71
CA GLY A 150 -7.03 -1.52 3.87
C GLY A 150 -8.08 -1.25 2.80
N GLY A 151 -8.30 0.01 2.48
CA GLY A 151 -9.19 0.42 1.40
C GLY A 151 -8.88 1.82 0.89
N ALA A 152 -9.39 2.18 -0.28
CA ALA A 152 -9.26 3.50 -0.86
C ALA A 152 -10.37 4.45 -0.38
N PHE A 153 -11.56 3.91 -0.16
CA PHE A 153 -12.76 4.65 0.27
C PHE A 153 -13.05 5.89 -0.60
N PRO A 154 -13.29 5.72 -1.91
CA PRO A 154 -13.68 6.83 -2.77
C PRO A 154 -14.90 7.52 -2.18
N ASP A 155 -15.01 8.84 -2.33
CA ASP A 155 -16.09 9.68 -1.81
C ASP A 155 -16.21 9.80 -0.27
N LEU A 156 -15.36 9.13 0.52
CA LEU A 156 -15.34 9.29 1.96
C LEU A 156 -15.05 10.74 2.37
N GLU A 157 -14.24 11.45 1.57
CA GLU A 157 -13.95 12.87 1.77
C GLU A 157 -15.23 13.72 1.73
N ASN A 158 -16.15 13.41 0.83
CA ASN A 158 -17.42 14.11 0.72
C ASN A 158 -18.32 13.86 1.94
N ILE A 159 -18.30 12.66 2.50
CA ILE A 159 -19.03 12.30 3.72
C ILE A 159 -18.48 13.10 4.91
N ILE A 160 -17.14 13.14 5.06
CA ILE A 160 -16.49 13.90 6.14
C ILE A 160 -16.80 15.39 6.00
N LYS A 161 -16.67 15.96 4.79
CA LYS A 161 -17.02 17.36 4.53
C LYS A 161 -18.47 17.65 4.89
N ALA A 162 -19.40 16.79 4.51
CA ALA A 162 -20.82 16.94 4.83
C ALA A 162 -21.07 16.93 6.35
N ARG A 163 -20.39 16.03 7.11
CA ARG A 163 -20.48 16.00 8.58
C ARG A 163 -19.93 17.28 9.21
N LEU A 164 -18.73 17.71 8.81
CA LEU A 164 -18.09 18.90 9.35
C LEU A 164 -18.89 20.18 9.03
N ASN A 165 -19.47 20.27 7.84
CA ASN A 165 -20.32 21.40 7.46
C ASN A 165 -21.66 21.43 8.25
N LYS A 166 -22.27 20.26 8.54
CA LYS A 166 -23.46 20.20 9.41
C LYS A 166 -23.15 20.65 10.84
N GLN A 167 -22.00 20.28 11.40
CA GLN A 167 -21.58 20.70 12.74
C GLN A 167 -21.32 22.21 12.81
N SER A 168 -20.81 22.82 11.74
CA SER A 168 -20.53 24.26 11.68
C SER A 168 -21.79 25.09 11.42
N SER A 169 -22.83 24.56 10.80
CA SER A 169 -24.08 25.29 10.52
C SER A 169 -24.98 25.51 11.75
N ILE A 170 -24.69 24.84 12.87
CA ILE A 170 -25.36 25.07 14.17
C ILE A 170 -24.77 26.30 14.88
N GLY A 171 -23.62 26.83 14.42
CA GLY A 171 -23.00 28.08 14.88
C GLY A 171 -23.15 29.18 13.82
N PHE A 172 -23.43 30.40 14.24
CA PHE A 172 -23.79 31.62 13.48
C PHE A 172 -22.77 32.13 12.42
N ASN A 173 -21.90 31.27 11.82
CA ASN A 173 -20.90 31.67 10.83
C ASN A 173 -21.14 30.98 9.48
N SER A 174 -21.77 31.70 8.56
CA SER A 174 -22.00 31.30 7.16
C SER A 174 -20.72 31.23 6.29
N ASP A 175 -19.58 31.71 6.77
CA ASP A 175 -18.32 31.80 6.00
C ASP A 175 -17.45 30.53 6.08
N LEU A 176 -17.93 29.45 6.70
CA LEU A 176 -17.14 28.23 6.94
C LEU A 176 -17.32 27.14 5.85
N LYS A 177 -18.20 27.35 4.86
CA LYS A 177 -18.43 26.36 3.81
C LYS A 177 -17.18 26.08 2.96
N ASP A 178 -16.33 27.08 2.73
CA ASP A 178 -15.14 26.96 1.89
C ASP A 178 -13.90 26.47 2.65
N LYS A 179 -13.94 26.41 4.00
CA LYS A 179 -12.77 26.11 4.81
C LYS A 179 -12.25 24.68 4.66
N TYR A 180 -13.13 23.74 4.38
CA TYR A 180 -12.79 22.32 4.24
C TYR A 180 -12.64 21.84 2.80
N ASP A 181 -13.02 22.66 1.81
CA ASP A 181 -12.96 22.26 0.40
C ASP A 181 -11.53 22.08 -0.12
N ASN A 182 -10.59 22.83 0.45
CA ASN A 182 -9.16 22.78 0.10
C ASN A 182 -8.29 22.05 1.12
N ASP A 183 -8.87 21.38 2.14
CA ASP A 183 -8.08 20.65 3.14
C ASP A 183 -7.57 19.32 2.56
N LYS A 184 -6.29 19.30 2.15
CA LYS A 184 -5.61 18.11 1.63
C LYS A 184 -5.56 16.93 2.65
N ASN A 185 -5.77 17.21 3.94
CA ASN A 185 -5.71 16.22 5.01
C ASN A 185 -7.09 15.90 5.60
N ILE A 186 -8.17 16.13 4.85
CA ILE A 186 -9.55 15.90 5.30
C ILE A 186 -9.76 14.48 5.84
N LEU A 187 -9.13 13.48 5.23
CA LEU A 187 -9.20 12.08 5.66
C LEU A 187 -8.63 11.83 7.06
N SER A 188 -7.76 12.71 7.58
CA SER A 188 -7.26 12.60 8.96
C SER A 188 -8.35 12.84 10.02
N LYS A 189 -9.46 13.49 9.60
CA LYS A 189 -10.61 13.82 10.46
C LYS A 189 -11.72 12.77 10.41
N VAL A 190 -11.42 11.58 9.87
CA VAL A 190 -12.38 10.50 9.74
C VAL A 190 -12.79 9.95 11.10
N GLU A 191 -14.08 9.71 11.24
CA GLU A 191 -14.72 9.08 12.40
C GLU A 191 -15.40 7.75 11.99
N LEU A 192 -15.72 6.92 12.98
CA LEU A 192 -16.41 5.64 12.72
C LEU A 192 -17.78 5.85 12.06
N GLU A 193 -18.44 6.97 12.36
CA GLU A 193 -19.73 7.32 11.78
C GLU A 193 -19.64 7.57 10.27
N ASP A 194 -18.56 8.19 9.81
CA ASP A 194 -18.33 8.41 8.37
C ASP A 194 -18.22 7.07 7.62
N LEU A 195 -17.63 6.06 8.25
CA LEU A 195 -17.50 4.72 7.68
C LEU A 195 -18.82 3.96 7.66
N ARG A 196 -19.61 4.15 8.69
CA ARG A 196 -20.96 3.61 8.75
C ARG A 196 -21.80 4.25 7.66
N GLU A 197 -21.70 5.56 7.46
CA GLU A 197 -22.39 6.24 6.36
C GLU A 197 -21.89 5.78 4.98
N PHE A 198 -20.62 5.44 4.86
CA PHE A 198 -20.03 4.86 3.66
C PHE A 198 -20.59 3.47 3.33
N GLY A 199 -21.07 2.71 4.32
CA GLY A 199 -21.69 1.40 4.14
C GLY A 199 -20.99 0.24 4.87
N MET A 200 -20.11 0.54 5.82
CA MET A 200 -19.55 -0.48 6.70
C MET A 200 -20.51 -0.79 7.85
N ILE A 201 -20.72 -2.07 8.16
CA ILE A 201 -21.64 -2.45 9.25
C ILE A 201 -21.04 -2.14 10.64
N PRO A 202 -21.88 -1.69 11.59
CA PRO A 202 -21.41 -1.29 12.92
C PRO A 202 -20.66 -2.37 13.66
N GLU A 203 -21.09 -3.63 13.55
CA GLU A 203 -20.47 -4.79 14.19
C GLU A 203 -19.03 -5.00 13.70
N PHE A 204 -18.81 -4.87 12.40
CA PHE A 204 -17.49 -4.96 11.78
C PHE A 204 -16.57 -3.82 12.23
N LEU A 205 -17.08 -2.59 12.26
CA LEU A 205 -16.34 -1.43 12.76
C LEU A 205 -15.99 -1.56 14.24
N GLY A 206 -16.89 -2.12 15.05
CA GLY A 206 -16.64 -2.37 16.45
C GLY A 206 -15.50 -3.36 16.73
N ARG A 207 -15.20 -4.26 15.76
CA ARG A 207 -14.07 -5.20 15.84
C ARG A 207 -12.75 -4.61 15.31
N LEU A 208 -12.81 -3.47 14.64
CA LEU A 208 -11.68 -2.76 14.06
C LEU A 208 -11.61 -1.32 14.60
N PRO A 209 -11.39 -1.13 15.90
CA PRO A 209 -11.59 0.17 16.56
C PRO A 209 -10.52 1.21 16.21
N ILE A 210 -9.37 0.77 15.72
CA ILE A 210 -8.27 1.69 15.39
C ILE A 210 -8.34 2.04 13.91
N VAL A 211 -8.55 3.31 13.67
CA VAL A 211 -8.72 3.88 12.34
C VAL A 211 -7.69 4.98 12.13
N PHE A 212 -6.98 4.94 11.00
CA PHE A 212 -6.08 6.01 10.60
C PHE A 212 -6.03 6.14 9.07
N SER A 213 -5.72 7.33 8.60
CA SER A 213 -5.50 7.62 7.19
C SER A 213 -4.01 7.69 6.88
N LEU A 214 -3.64 7.30 5.66
CA LEU A 214 -2.32 7.58 5.11
C LEU A 214 -2.40 8.88 4.31
N GLU A 215 -1.39 9.71 4.46
CA GLU A 215 -1.27 10.95 3.67
C GLU A 215 -1.00 10.62 2.20
N GLY A 216 -1.47 11.50 1.31
CA GLY A 216 -1.14 11.43 -0.10
C GLY A 216 0.36 11.56 -0.33
N LEU A 217 0.89 10.90 -1.36
CA LEU A 217 2.30 11.01 -1.71
C LEU A 217 2.57 12.38 -2.35
N THR A 218 3.56 13.09 -1.83
CA THR A 218 4.09 14.32 -2.42
C THR A 218 5.23 13.99 -3.38
N GLU A 219 5.60 14.95 -4.23
CA GLU A 219 6.75 14.82 -5.15
C GLU A 219 8.03 14.45 -4.39
N ASP A 220 8.33 15.16 -3.29
CA ASP A 220 9.51 14.87 -2.46
C ASP A 220 9.47 13.46 -1.83
N MET A 221 8.28 12.98 -1.43
CA MET A 221 8.12 11.60 -0.94
C MET A 221 8.39 10.58 -2.06
N LEU A 222 7.95 10.84 -3.30
CA LEU A 222 8.23 9.96 -4.43
C LEU A 222 9.73 9.90 -4.75
N VAL A 223 10.43 11.04 -4.70
CA VAL A 223 11.90 11.08 -4.84
C VAL A 223 12.58 10.25 -3.74
N LYS A 224 12.14 10.38 -2.48
CA LYS A 224 12.66 9.56 -1.37
C LYS A 224 12.40 8.07 -1.57
N ILE A 225 11.21 7.70 -2.05
CA ILE A 225 10.85 6.30 -2.35
C ILE A 225 11.80 5.69 -3.40
N MET A 226 12.24 6.48 -4.37
CA MET A 226 13.18 6.03 -5.40
C MET A 226 14.61 5.83 -4.87
N LYS A 227 15.06 6.65 -3.89
CA LYS A 227 16.45 6.69 -3.40
C LYS A 227 16.70 5.94 -2.09
N GLU A 228 15.86 6.18 -1.07
CA GLU A 228 16.21 5.84 0.32
C GLU A 228 16.06 4.35 0.67
N PRO A 229 14.98 3.62 0.29
CA PRO A 229 14.79 2.24 0.70
C PRO A 229 16.00 1.36 0.37
N LYS A 230 16.25 0.33 1.19
CA LYS A 230 17.34 -0.64 0.92
C LYS A 230 17.18 -1.27 -0.46
N ASN A 231 15.94 -1.60 -0.85
CA ASN A 231 15.59 -2.17 -2.15
C ASN A 231 14.96 -1.11 -3.07
N ALA A 232 15.45 0.15 -3.01
CA ALA A 232 14.98 1.20 -3.91
C ALA A 232 15.21 0.80 -5.37
N ILE A 233 14.28 1.15 -6.24
CA ILE A 233 14.34 0.75 -7.65
C ILE A 233 15.61 1.23 -8.34
N LEU A 234 16.07 2.45 -8.03
CA LEU A 234 17.32 2.97 -8.59
C LEU A 234 18.52 2.13 -8.19
N LYS A 235 18.59 1.70 -6.91
CA LYS A 235 19.66 0.83 -6.43
C LYS A 235 19.68 -0.53 -7.11
N GLN A 236 18.52 -1.03 -7.54
CA GLN A 236 18.47 -2.28 -8.30
C GLN A 236 19.11 -2.13 -9.66
N TYR A 237 18.80 -1.04 -10.40
CA TYR A 237 19.44 -0.77 -11.69
C TYR A 237 20.92 -0.41 -11.55
N GLN A 238 21.30 0.37 -10.53
CA GLN A 238 22.70 0.65 -10.23
C GLN A 238 23.49 -0.63 -10.04
N LYS A 239 22.94 -1.59 -9.27
CA LYS A 239 23.62 -2.88 -9.04
C LYS A 239 23.68 -3.74 -10.29
N LEU A 240 22.70 -3.66 -11.20
CA LEU A 240 22.73 -4.40 -12.47
C LEU A 240 23.85 -3.87 -13.39
N LEU A 241 23.95 -2.55 -13.58
CA LEU A 241 25.02 -1.96 -14.41
C LEU A 241 26.40 -2.03 -13.75
N GLU A 242 26.47 -2.09 -12.42
CA GLU A 242 27.72 -2.33 -11.70
C GLU A 242 28.33 -3.69 -12.03
N LEU A 243 27.54 -4.71 -12.41
CA LEU A 243 28.05 -6.01 -12.89
C LEU A 243 28.80 -5.88 -14.22
N ASP A 244 28.45 -4.88 -15.03
CA ASP A 244 29.13 -4.52 -16.27
C ASP A 244 30.19 -3.42 -16.05
N GLU A 245 30.55 -3.17 -14.78
CA GLU A 245 31.51 -2.12 -14.35
C GLU A 245 31.10 -0.70 -14.79
N VAL A 246 29.81 -0.44 -14.98
CA VAL A 246 29.27 0.87 -15.35
C VAL A 246 28.57 1.51 -14.17
N LYS A 247 28.94 2.74 -13.84
CA LYS A 247 28.31 3.54 -12.78
C LYS A 247 27.06 4.24 -13.29
N LEU A 248 25.88 3.91 -12.73
CA LEU A 248 24.63 4.60 -13.04
C LEU A 248 24.35 5.71 -12.03
N GLU A 249 24.13 6.91 -12.52
CA GLU A 249 23.76 8.08 -11.72
C GLU A 249 22.46 8.70 -12.23
N PHE A 250 21.74 9.36 -11.34
CA PHE A 250 20.52 10.11 -11.65
C PHE A 250 20.67 11.52 -11.08
N ASP A 251 20.50 12.53 -11.91
CA ASP A 251 20.43 13.90 -11.43
C ASP A 251 19.17 14.14 -10.62
N ASP A 252 19.23 15.04 -9.65
CA ASP A 252 18.07 15.34 -8.79
C ASP A 252 16.89 15.89 -9.60
N ASP A 253 17.14 16.66 -10.63
CA ASP A 253 16.12 17.18 -11.53
C ASP A 253 15.45 16.06 -12.35
N ALA A 254 16.22 15.05 -12.80
CA ALA A 254 15.66 13.86 -13.44
C ALA A 254 14.69 13.11 -12.52
N LEU A 255 15.05 12.97 -11.25
CA LEU A 255 14.18 12.31 -10.28
C LEU A 255 12.91 13.11 -9.97
N ARG A 256 13.00 14.42 -9.93
CA ARG A 256 11.82 15.30 -9.81
C ARG A 256 10.91 15.17 -11.02
N GLN A 257 11.45 15.11 -12.22
CA GLN A 257 10.66 14.90 -13.45
C GLN A 257 9.97 13.53 -13.46
N ILE A 258 10.65 12.47 -13.01
CA ILE A 258 10.04 11.14 -12.86
C ILE A 258 8.90 11.18 -11.84
N ALA A 259 9.11 11.83 -10.69
CA ALA A 259 8.10 11.99 -9.65
C ALA A 259 6.88 12.77 -10.17
N LYS A 260 7.09 13.86 -10.90
CA LYS A 260 6.03 14.66 -11.52
C LYS A 260 5.20 13.84 -12.52
N LYS A 261 5.86 13.13 -13.44
CA LYS A 261 5.17 12.20 -14.38
C LYS A 261 4.40 11.10 -13.66
N ALA A 262 4.89 10.61 -12.52
CA ALA A 262 4.18 9.62 -11.71
C ALA A 262 2.93 10.19 -11.04
N MET A 263 2.97 11.45 -10.62
CA MET A 263 1.80 12.16 -10.10
C MET A 263 0.74 12.41 -11.17
N GLU A 264 1.16 12.77 -12.38
CA GLU A 264 0.24 12.98 -13.52
C GLU A 264 -0.47 11.70 -13.95
N LYS A 265 0.17 10.53 -13.83
CA LYS A 265 -0.42 9.22 -14.19
C LYS A 265 -1.45 8.69 -13.18
N ASP A 266 -1.78 9.43 -12.13
CA ASP A 266 -2.77 9.08 -11.09
C ASP A 266 -2.57 7.66 -10.47
N THR A 267 -1.40 7.04 -10.72
CA THR A 267 -1.03 5.70 -10.25
C THR A 267 -0.04 5.71 -9.09
N GLY A 268 0.35 6.90 -8.62
CA GLY A 268 1.22 7.10 -7.46
C GLY A 268 2.55 6.33 -7.56
N ALA A 269 3.01 5.77 -6.46
CA ALA A 269 4.29 5.05 -6.41
C ALA A 269 4.39 3.84 -7.37
N ARG A 270 3.26 3.24 -7.80
CA ARG A 270 3.27 2.14 -8.79
C ARG A 270 3.75 2.61 -10.17
N ALA A 271 3.42 3.86 -10.55
CA ALA A 271 3.88 4.43 -11.81
C ALA A 271 5.40 4.64 -11.85
N LEU A 272 6.05 4.86 -10.71
CA LEU A 272 7.50 5.06 -10.66
C LEU A 272 8.25 3.92 -11.34
N ARG A 273 7.83 2.67 -11.06
CA ARG A 273 8.48 1.50 -11.63
C ARG A 273 8.37 1.48 -13.15
N SER A 274 7.15 1.60 -13.69
CA SER A 274 6.94 1.56 -15.14
C SER A 274 7.58 2.74 -15.86
N ILE A 275 7.62 3.92 -15.24
CA ILE A 275 8.30 5.08 -15.81
C ILE A 275 9.81 4.86 -15.85
N ILE A 276 10.42 4.39 -14.76
CA ILE A 276 11.86 4.12 -14.72
C ILE A 276 12.21 2.99 -15.70
N GLU A 277 11.42 1.90 -15.74
CA GLU A 277 11.60 0.80 -16.70
C GLU A 277 11.59 1.28 -18.14
N GLU A 278 10.70 2.21 -18.53
CA GLU A 278 10.62 2.78 -19.87
C GLU A 278 11.95 3.43 -20.28
N TYR A 279 12.59 4.21 -19.39
CA TYR A 279 13.84 4.89 -19.68
C TYR A 279 15.08 4.00 -19.53
N MET A 280 14.99 3.00 -18.67
CA MET A 280 16.12 2.10 -18.42
C MET A 280 16.26 1.02 -19.48
N LEU A 281 15.20 0.71 -20.23
CA LEU A 281 15.20 -0.39 -21.21
C LEU A 281 16.30 -0.20 -22.26
N ASP A 282 16.35 0.97 -22.89
CA ASP A 282 17.35 1.28 -23.92
C ASP A 282 18.77 1.31 -23.32
N ILE A 283 18.93 1.84 -22.12
CA ILE A 283 20.20 1.92 -21.41
C ILE A 283 20.73 0.53 -21.11
N MET A 284 19.88 -0.34 -20.55
CA MET A 284 20.25 -1.72 -20.23
C MET A 284 20.59 -2.56 -21.46
N TYR A 285 20.07 -2.18 -22.63
CA TYR A 285 20.36 -2.86 -23.90
C TYR A 285 21.60 -2.32 -24.60
N GLU A 286 21.80 -1.00 -24.62
CA GLU A 286 22.90 -0.36 -25.39
C GLU A 286 24.22 -0.28 -24.62
N ILE A 287 24.17 0.03 -23.33
CA ILE A 287 25.39 0.31 -22.53
C ILE A 287 26.30 -0.93 -22.39
N PRO A 288 25.80 -2.15 -22.16
CA PRO A 288 26.69 -3.32 -22.03
C PRO A 288 27.39 -3.74 -23.31
N LYS A 289 27.05 -3.14 -24.48
CA LYS A 289 27.68 -3.46 -25.76
C LYS A 289 29.04 -2.78 -25.93
N ASP A 290 29.35 -1.75 -25.16
CA ASP A 290 30.62 -1.00 -25.26
C ASP A 290 31.36 -1.01 -23.93
N ASP A 291 32.40 -1.83 -23.86
CA ASP A 291 33.25 -2.02 -22.69
C ASP A 291 34.02 -0.74 -22.27
N ASN A 292 34.06 0.30 -23.12
CA ASN A 292 34.72 1.55 -22.81
C ASN A 292 33.88 2.50 -21.95
N ILE A 293 32.59 2.22 -21.76
CA ILE A 293 31.70 3.07 -20.97
C ILE A 293 31.99 2.86 -19.49
N GLY A 294 32.28 3.96 -18.77
CA GLY A 294 32.55 3.96 -17.33
C GLY A 294 31.37 4.44 -16.47
N SER A 295 30.63 5.44 -16.97
CA SER A 295 29.44 5.92 -16.25
C SER A 295 28.35 6.45 -17.19
N VAL A 296 27.12 6.34 -16.70
CA VAL A 296 25.91 6.87 -17.36
C VAL A 296 25.14 7.71 -16.36
N THR A 297 24.86 8.97 -16.72
CA THR A 297 24.06 9.87 -15.91
C THR A 297 22.74 10.18 -16.61
N ILE A 298 21.64 9.92 -15.92
CA ILE A 298 20.29 10.22 -16.38
C ILE A 298 19.96 11.65 -16.00
N THR A 299 19.70 12.49 -17.02
CA THR A 299 19.37 13.91 -16.85
C THR A 299 17.87 14.15 -17.02
N ALA A 300 17.40 15.34 -16.60
CA ALA A 300 16.03 15.76 -16.81
C ALA A 300 15.66 15.81 -18.30
N ASP A 301 16.58 16.27 -19.16
CA ASP A 301 16.37 16.35 -20.61
C ASP A 301 16.12 14.97 -21.24
N TYR A 302 16.84 13.94 -20.77
CA TYR A 302 16.60 12.56 -21.19
C TYR A 302 15.19 12.08 -20.80
N ILE A 303 14.76 12.37 -19.56
CA ILE A 303 13.42 12.02 -19.08
C ILE A 303 12.32 12.76 -19.87
N GLU A 304 12.59 14.00 -20.33
CA GLU A 304 11.68 14.76 -21.16
C GLU A 304 11.73 14.39 -22.66
N LYS A 305 12.58 13.42 -23.02
CA LYS A 305 12.85 13.01 -24.43
C LYS A 305 13.39 14.14 -25.31
N LYS A 306 14.12 15.08 -24.70
CA LYS A 306 14.77 16.21 -25.39
C LYS A 306 16.27 16.01 -25.63
N GLY A 307 16.85 14.98 -25.01
CA GLY A 307 18.29 14.68 -25.06
C GLY A 307 18.61 13.21 -24.90
N THR A 308 19.90 12.89 -24.90
CA THR A 308 20.45 11.58 -24.62
C THR A 308 21.02 11.52 -23.19
N PRO A 309 21.17 10.33 -22.57
CA PRO A 309 21.87 10.21 -21.29
C PRO A 309 23.33 10.68 -21.45
N LEU A 310 23.90 11.24 -20.40
CA LEU A 310 25.33 11.61 -20.40
C LEU A 310 26.17 10.36 -20.18
N ILE A 311 26.98 10.00 -21.16
CA ILE A 311 27.86 8.83 -21.13
C ILE A 311 29.29 9.33 -20.99
N MET A 312 30.04 8.73 -20.04
CA MET A 312 31.46 8.99 -19.85
C MET A 312 32.25 7.70 -20.05
N MET A 313 33.33 7.79 -20.80
CA MET A 313 34.24 6.67 -21.05
C MET A 313 35.11 6.37 -19.83
N ARG A 314 35.59 5.16 -19.72
CA ARG A 314 36.53 4.74 -18.67
C ARG A 314 37.81 5.59 -18.74
N GLY A 315 38.23 6.14 -17.60
CA GLY A 315 39.44 6.99 -17.52
C GLY A 315 39.19 8.49 -17.76
N GLN A 316 37.97 8.91 -18.04
CA GLN A 316 37.59 10.33 -18.04
C GLN A 316 37.09 10.75 -16.66
N GLU A 317 37.80 11.66 -15.98
CA GLU A 317 37.32 12.28 -14.74
C GLU A 317 36.29 13.37 -15.07
N ARG A 318 35.23 13.49 -14.28
CA ARG A 318 34.33 14.65 -14.31
C ARG A 318 35.13 15.90 -13.99
N LEU A 319 35.27 16.80 -14.92
CA LEU A 319 35.65 18.18 -14.60
C LEU A 319 34.55 18.76 -13.71
N PRO A 320 34.87 19.33 -12.53
CA PRO A 320 33.89 19.97 -11.69
C PRO A 320 33.23 21.10 -12.50
N MET A 321 31.91 21.08 -12.60
CA MET A 321 31.20 22.25 -13.13
C MET A 321 31.48 23.42 -12.18
N ASN A 322 32.31 24.36 -12.62
CA ASN A 322 32.42 25.64 -11.96
C ASN A 322 31.04 26.28 -11.98
N ASN A 323 30.44 26.43 -10.80
CA ASN A 323 29.38 27.41 -10.62
C ASN A 323 29.97 28.77 -10.96
N ALA A 324 29.78 29.19 -12.21
CA ALA A 324 30.03 30.58 -12.59
C ALA A 324 28.93 31.40 -11.91
N GLU A 325 29.31 32.08 -10.85
CA GLU A 325 28.62 33.25 -10.33
C GLU A 325 28.37 34.25 -11.49
N ALA A 326 27.12 34.63 -11.66
CA ALA A 326 26.73 35.95 -12.14
C ALA A 326 25.26 36.22 -11.78
#